data_05b0241e41ae1043f0c71e57ac9fb607
#
_entry.id   05b0241e41ae1043f0c71e57ac9fb607
#
_cell.length_a   1.000
_cell.length_b   1.000
_cell.length_c   1.000
_cell.angle_alpha   90.00
_cell.angle_beta   90.00
_cell.angle_gamma   90.00
#
_symmetry.space_group_name_H-M   'P 1'
#
loop_
_entity.id
_entity.type
_entity.pdbx_description
1 polymer ?
#
loop_
_entity_poly.entity_id
_entity_poly.type
_entity_poly.pdbx_seq_one_letter_code
_entity_poly.pdbx_strand_id
1 'polypeptide(L)'
;MKDMNNCRVLLADDEAAILEGYKLLFDWEKYQCEIAGTAMDGQEAVEKARELKPDIVIMDINLPKLNGLEAIRAIQDTAPGDHPIYMIVVTGYDEFSYCQEALRLRVSDFLLKPIDFDAFGEVIEGVVKKVMENPNRQVVLSDTLKKIVDYVNENLSDEDMRLTLLAENMNMNYYQRCRKKL
;
A
#
# COMPACT_ATOMS: atom_id res chain seq x y z
N MET A 1 -27.66 -6.66 9.96
CA MET A 1 -26.88 -5.76 10.84
C MET A 1 -25.50 -5.66 10.23
N LYS A 2 -25.07 -4.47 9.85
CA LYS A 2 -23.72 -4.26 9.31
C LYS A 2 -22.76 -4.49 10.47
N ASP A 3 -21.89 -5.48 10.37
CA ASP A 3 -20.85 -5.68 11.39
C ASP A 3 -19.96 -4.45 11.38
N MET A 4 -20.11 -3.65 12.45
CA MET A 4 -19.43 -2.34 12.60
C MET A 4 -17.91 -2.48 12.88
N ASN A 5 -17.32 -3.62 12.53
CA ASN A 5 -15.97 -3.95 12.98
C ASN A 5 -14.98 -4.30 11.85
N ASN A 6 -15.42 -4.37 10.60
CA ASN A 6 -14.50 -4.70 9.50
C ASN A 6 -13.86 -3.44 8.92
N CYS A 7 -12.55 -3.49 8.70
CA CYS A 7 -11.82 -2.46 7.96
C CYS A 7 -12.25 -2.45 6.50
N ARG A 8 -12.57 -1.29 5.98
CA ARG A 8 -13.02 -1.09 4.61
C ARG A 8 -11.83 -0.81 3.70
N VAL A 9 -11.65 -1.66 2.68
CA VAL A 9 -10.50 -1.61 1.79
C VAL A 9 -10.92 -1.18 0.39
N LEU A 10 -10.23 -0.18 -0.17
CA LEU A 10 -10.31 0.20 -1.58
C LEU A 10 -9.07 -0.34 -2.30
N LEU A 11 -9.28 -1.08 -3.39
CA LEU A 11 -8.22 -1.60 -4.25
C LEU A 11 -8.12 -0.76 -5.52
N ALA A 12 -6.92 -0.33 -5.90
CA ALA A 12 -6.69 0.42 -7.14
C ALA A 12 -5.54 -0.21 -7.94
N ASP A 13 -5.89 -0.76 -9.10
CA ASP A 13 -4.97 -1.40 -10.04
C ASP A 13 -5.61 -1.39 -11.43
N ASP A 14 -4.86 -1.07 -12.49
CA ASP A 14 -5.41 -1.01 -13.86
C ASP A 14 -5.58 -2.40 -14.49
N GLU A 15 -5.01 -3.43 -13.88
CA GLU A 15 -5.18 -4.81 -14.29
C GLU A 15 -6.38 -5.47 -13.58
N ALA A 16 -7.50 -5.65 -14.30
CA ALA A 16 -8.70 -6.30 -13.77
C ALA A 16 -8.40 -7.70 -13.19
N ALA A 17 -7.45 -8.43 -13.76
CA ALA A 17 -7.04 -9.74 -13.27
C ALA A 17 -6.39 -9.68 -11.89
N ILE A 18 -5.62 -8.63 -11.61
CA ILE A 18 -5.01 -8.38 -10.29
C ILE A 18 -6.09 -8.08 -9.25
N LEU A 19 -7.04 -7.19 -9.59
CA LEU A 19 -8.17 -6.88 -8.72
C LEU A 19 -9.02 -8.11 -8.38
N GLU A 20 -9.29 -8.97 -9.36
CA GLU A 20 -9.98 -10.24 -9.13
C GLU A 20 -9.13 -11.21 -8.31
N GLY A 21 -7.82 -11.25 -8.53
CA GLY A 21 -6.89 -12.05 -7.72
C GLY A 21 -6.96 -11.67 -6.23
N TYR A 22 -6.96 -10.39 -5.91
CA TYR A 22 -7.13 -9.92 -4.52
C TYR A 22 -8.47 -10.37 -3.91
N LYS A 23 -9.55 -10.30 -4.69
CA LYS A 23 -10.90 -10.69 -4.21
C LYS A 23 -11.02 -12.18 -3.94
N LEU A 24 -10.43 -13.01 -4.82
CA LEU A 24 -10.67 -14.45 -4.82
C LEU A 24 -9.62 -15.23 -4.01
N LEU A 25 -8.38 -14.75 -3.97
CA LEU A 25 -7.25 -15.52 -3.44
C LEU A 25 -6.82 -15.09 -2.04
N PHE A 26 -7.23 -13.91 -1.59
CA PHE A 26 -6.89 -13.41 -0.28
C PHE A 26 -8.09 -13.49 0.67
N ASP A 27 -7.87 -14.06 1.86
CA ASP A 27 -8.91 -14.25 2.89
C ASP A 27 -9.10 -12.97 3.71
N TRP A 28 -9.87 -12.03 3.18
CA TRP A 28 -10.16 -10.74 3.82
C TRP A 28 -10.85 -10.87 5.17
N GLU A 29 -11.73 -11.86 5.33
CA GLU A 29 -12.47 -12.09 6.58
C GLU A 29 -11.54 -12.48 7.72
N LYS A 30 -10.51 -13.28 7.45
CA LYS A 30 -9.46 -13.64 8.42
C LYS A 30 -8.79 -12.40 9.02
N TYR A 31 -8.65 -11.33 8.26
CA TYR A 31 -8.01 -10.08 8.68
C TYR A 31 -9.02 -8.99 9.09
N GLN A 32 -10.29 -9.34 9.29
CA GLN A 32 -11.36 -8.39 9.64
C GLN A 32 -11.46 -7.23 8.64
N CYS A 33 -11.35 -7.55 7.36
CA CYS A 33 -11.44 -6.60 6.25
C CYS A 33 -12.61 -6.93 5.33
N GLU A 34 -13.13 -5.91 4.65
CA GLU A 34 -14.05 -6.05 3.53
C GLU A 34 -13.63 -5.15 2.38
N ILE A 35 -13.77 -5.63 1.14
CA ILE A 35 -13.51 -4.80 -0.04
C ILE A 35 -14.69 -3.86 -0.23
N ALA A 36 -14.48 -2.56 0.02
CA ALA A 36 -15.47 -1.52 -0.16
C ALA A 36 -15.65 -1.12 -1.63
N GLY A 37 -14.60 -1.29 -2.44
CA GLY A 37 -14.63 -0.99 -3.87
C GLY A 37 -13.31 -1.26 -4.56
N THR A 38 -13.33 -1.12 -5.89
CA THR A 38 -12.14 -1.23 -6.74
C THR A 38 -12.09 -0.05 -7.70
N ALA A 39 -10.92 0.40 -8.10
CA ALA A 39 -10.68 1.44 -9.09
C ALA A 39 -9.66 0.95 -10.13
N MET A 40 -9.84 1.34 -11.38
CA MET A 40 -8.95 0.96 -12.48
C MET A 40 -8.10 2.13 -12.99
N ASP A 41 -8.24 3.29 -12.40
CA ASP A 41 -7.38 4.45 -12.65
C ASP A 41 -7.29 5.34 -11.39
N GLY A 42 -6.28 6.22 -11.37
CA GLY A 42 -6.01 7.05 -10.21
C GLY A 42 -7.10 8.07 -9.92
N GLN A 43 -7.78 8.59 -10.94
CA GLN A 43 -8.88 9.52 -10.72
C GLN A 43 -10.10 8.83 -10.11
N GLU A 44 -10.45 7.65 -10.62
CA GLU A 44 -11.50 6.80 -10.04
C GLU A 44 -11.17 6.44 -8.59
N ALA A 45 -9.90 6.15 -8.30
CA ALA A 45 -9.45 5.87 -6.93
C ALA A 45 -9.70 7.05 -5.98
N VAL A 46 -9.38 8.28 -6.40
CA VAL A 46 -9.65 9.50 -5.61
C VAL A 46 -11.14 9.71 -5.38
N GLU A 47 -11.97 9.57 -6.43
CA GLU A 47 -13.42 9.74 -6.34
C GLU A 47 -14.03 8.70 -5.38
N LYS A 48 -13.66 7.42 -5.55
CA LYS A 48 -14.13 6.34 -4.68
C LYS A 48 -13.63 6.45 -3.24
N ALA A 49 -12.42 6.89 -3.02
CA ALA A 49 -11.93 7.13 -1.66
C ALA A 49 -12.75 8.19 -0.93
N ARG A 50 -13.14 9.24 -1.63
CA ARG A 50 -14.03 10.29 -1.09
C ARG A 50 -15.44 9.80 -0.79
N GLU A 51 -16.01 9.01 -1.71
CA GLU A 51 -17.37 8.47 -1.61
C GLU A 51 -17.47 7.36 -0.55
N LEU A 52 -16.57 6.38 -0.64
CA LEU A 52 -16.63 5.17 0.17
C LEU A 52 -16.02 5.36 1.56
N LYS A 53 -15.14 6.33 1.75
CA LYS A 53 -14.39 6.56 2.99
C LYS A 53 -13.77 5.25 3.51
N PRO A 54 -12.86 4.63 2.75
CA PRO A 54 -12.20 3.41 3.18
C PRO A 54 -11.24 3.69 4.35
N ASP A 55 -10.95 2.66 5.14
CA ASP A 55 -9.90 2.71 6.17
C ASP A 55 -8.52 2.48 5.57
N ILE A 56 -8.47 1.63 4.53
CA ILE A 56 -7.24 1.23 3.86
C ILE A 56 -7.41 1.42 2.35
N VAL A 57 -6.41 1.99 1.69
CA VAL A 57 -6.31 2.03 0.23
C VAL A 57 -5.06 1.27 -0.19
N ILE A 58 -5.23 0.28 -1.05
CA ILE A 58 -4.14 -0.44 -1.70
C ILE A 58 -4.03 0.09 -3.12
N MET A 59 -2.89 0.70 -3.44
CA MET A 59 -2.72 1.53 -4.62
C MET A 59 -1.53 1.06 -5.47
N ASP A 60 -1.79 0.69 -6.73
CA ASP A 60 -0.69 0.60 -7.70
C ASP A 60 -0.21 2.00 -8.08
N ILE A 61 1.10 2.14 -8.32
CA ILE A 61 1.68 3.39 -8.81
C ILE A 61 1.31 3.63 -10.27
N ASN A 62 1.32 2.60 -11.08
CA ASN A 62 1.13 2.69 -12.52
C ASN A 62 -0.34 2.71 -12.93
N LEU A 63 -1.05 3.74 -12.52
CA LEU A 63 -2.44 3.91 -12.90
C LEU A 63 -2.58 4.91 -14.06
N PRO A 64 -3.53 4.68 -14.99
CA PRO A 64 -3.90 5.66 -16.01
C PRO A 64 -4.52 6.92 -15.42
N LYS A 65 -4.55 7.99 -16.22
CA LYS A 65 -5.10 9.32 -15.93
C LYS A 65 -4.37 10.07 -14.82
N LEU A 66 -4.23 9.48 -13.64
CA LEU A 66 -3.51 10.01 -12.49
C LEU A 66 -2.70 8.86 -11.90
N ASN A 67 -1.37 9.04 -11.77
CA ASN A 67 -0.55 7.98 -11.19
C ASN A 67 -0.88 7.76 -9.70
N GLY A 68 -0.55 6.58 -9.17
CA GLY A 68 -0.95 6.21 -7.82
C GLY A 68 -0.41 7.13 -6.72
N LEU A 69 0.80 7.68 -6.87
CA LEU A 69 1.36 8.60 -5.87
C LEU A 69 0.66 9.97 -5.89
N GLU A 70 0.30 10.46 -7.07
CA GLU A 70 -0.52 11.67 -7.21
C GLU A 70 -1.93 11.45 -6.66
N ALA A 71 -2.51 10.27 -6.91
CA ALA A 71 -3.81 9.89 -6.35
C ALA A 71 -3.76 9.82 -4.81
N ILE A 72 -2.72 9.23 -4.23
CA ILE A 72 -2.51 9.20 -2.78
C ILE A 72 -2.45 10.62 -2.21
N ARG A 73 -1.68 11.52 -2.82
CA ARG A 73 -1.60 12.92 -2.41
C ARG A 73 -2.98 13.58 -2.42
N ALA A 74 -3.73 13.42 -3.52
CA ALA A 74 -5.06 14.00 -3.65
C ALA A 74 -6.05 13.44 -2.62
N ILE A 75 -5.96 12.15 -2.28
CA ILE A 75 -6.77 11.53 -1.24
C ILE A 75 -6.41 12.10 0.14
N GLN A 76 -5.12 12.19 0.46
CA GLN A 76 -4.65 12.73 1.74
C GLN A 76 -5.05 14.20 1.95
N ASP A 77 -4.96 15.01 0.90
CA ASP A 77 -5.33 16.43 0.93
C ASP A 77 -6.84 16.65 1.18
N THR A 78 -7.66 15.66 0.82
CA THR A 78 -9.12 15.73 0.94
C THR A 78 -9.71 14.84 2.03
N ALA A 79 -8.90 14.00 2.66
CA ALA A 79 -9.35 13.11 3.74
C ALA A 79 -9.80 13.94 4.96
N PRO A 80 -10.95 13.62 5.57
CA PRO A 80 -11.37 14.27 6.81
C PRO A 80 -10.34 13.97 7.92
N GLY A 81 -9.99 14.99 8.71
CA GLY A 81 -9.00 14.85 9.79
C GLY A 81 -9.40 13.88 10.91
N ASP A 82 -10.67 13.51 10.97
CA ASP A 82 -11.24 12.57 11.93
C ASP A 82 -11.30 11.11 11.39
N HIS A 83 -11.01 10.90 10.10
CA HIS A 83 -10.97 9.58 9.47
C HIS A 83 -9.69 9.39 8.66
N PRO A 84 -8.58 8.99 9.31
CA PRO A 84 -7.32 8.75 8.60
C PRO A 84 -7.43 7.53 7.70
N ILE A 85 -6.99 7.69 6.45
CA ILE A 85 -6.94 6.61 5.46
C ILE A 85 -5.49 6.08 5.41
N TYR A 86 -5.31 4.79 5.61
CA TYR A 86 -4.02 4.13 5.56
C TYR A 86 -3.70 3.71 4.12
N MET A 87 -2.58 4.18 3.59
CA MET A 87 -2.16 3.92 2.21
C MET A 87 -1.13 2.80 2.18
N ILE A 88 -1.37 1.78 1.37
CA ILE A 88 -0.40 0.72 1.03
C ILE A 88 -0.12 0.85 -0.47
N VAL A 89 1.13 1.06 -0.82
CA VAL A 89 1.56 1.11 -2.23
C VAL A 89 1.98 -0.28 -2.67
N VAL A 90 1.50 -0.69 -3.84
CA VAL A 90 1.89 -1.95 -4.49
C VAL A 90 2.33 -1.64 -5.91
N THR A 91 3.53 -2.07 -6.31
CA THR A 91 4.03 -1.77 -7.66
C THR A 91 4.98 -2.86 -8.17
N GLY A 92 4.99 -3.07 -9.49
CA GLY A 92 5.97 -3.90 -10.17
C GLY A 92 7.27 -3.16 -10.51
N TYR A 93 7.32 -1.86 -10.25
CA TYR A 93 8.47 -1.02 -10.58
C TYR A 93 9.41 -0.89 -9.40
N ASP A 94 10.67 -1.20 -9.66
CA ASP A 94 11.78 -1.09 -8.70
C ASP A 94 12.51 0.26 -8.78
N GLU A 95 11.80 1.33 -9.21
CA GLU A 95 12.38 2.66 -9.29
C GLU A 95 12.46 3.31 -7.90
N PHE A 96 13.68 3.64 -7.53
CA PHE A 96 14.00 4.30 -6.26
C PHE A 96 13.23 5.61 -6.02
N SER A 97 12.98 6.37 -7.09
CA SER A 97 12.20 7.61 -7.06
C SER A 97 10.80 7.42 -6.45
N TYR A 98 10.13 6.33 -6.81
CA TYR A 98 8.79 6.02 -6.28
C TYR A 98 8.82 5.71 -4.78
N CYS A 99 9.85 5.01 -4.34
CA CYS A 99 10.05 4.73 -2.92
C CYS A 99 10.25 6.01 -2.12
N GLN A 100 11.09 6.93 -2.61
CA GLN A 100 11.31 8.22 -1.96
C GLN A 100 10.02 9.05 -1.87
N GLU A 101 9.22 9.06 -2.93
CA GLU A 101 7.98 9.83 -2.94
C GLU A 101 6.92 9.20 -2.01
N ALA A 102 6.76 7.87 -2.02
CA ALA A 102 5.90 7.16 -1.09
C ALA A 102 6.25 7.45 0.37
N LEU A 103 7.55 7.53 0.69
CA LEU A 103 8.03 7.93 2.02
C LEU A 103 7.65 9.37 2.38
N ARG A 104 7.79 10.30 1.44
CA ARG A 104 7.38 11.71 1.65
C ARG A 104 5.87 11.82 1.88
N LEU A 105 5.08 10.99 1.21
CA LEU A 105 3.64 10.90 1.39
C LEU A 105 3.23 10.13 2.67
N ARG A 106 4.20 9.60 3.43
CA ARG A 106 3.96 8.86 4.67
C ARG A 106 2.98 7.71 4.48
N VAL A 107 3.11 6.95 3.38
CA VAL A 107 2.32 5.75 3.17
C VAL A 107 2.57 4.74 4.30
N SER A 108 1.59 3.91 4.59
CA SER A 108 1.65 2.97 5.70
C SER A 108 2.59 1.81 5.44
N ASP A 109 2.63 1.37 4.18
CA ASP A 109 3.54 0.33 3.73
C ASP A 109 3.76 0.37 2.21
N PHE A 110 4.76 -0.39 1.72
CA PHE A 110 5.15 -0.47 0.34
C PHE A 110 5.49 -1.92 -0.03
N LEU A 111 4.86 -2.45 -1.08
CA LEU A 111 4.99 -3.83 -1.52
C LEU A 111 5.38 -3.91 -2.99
N LEU A 112 6.23 -4.87 -3.33
CA LEU A 112 6.61 -5.15 -4.71
C LEU A 112 5.80 -6.31 -5.29
N LYS A 113 5.34 -6.18 -6.53
CA LYS A 113 4.79 -7.28 -7.33
C LYS A 113 5.94 -8.20 -7.79
N PRO A 114 5.76 -9.52 -7.89
CA PRO A 114 4.54 -10.27 -7.58
C PRO A 114 4.28 -10.38 -6.08
N ILE A 115 3.01 -10.26 -5.67
CA ILE A 115 2.63 -10.27 -4.27
C ILE A 115 2.64 -11.71 -3.73
N ASP A 116 3.36 -11.89 -2.62
CA ASP A 116 3.22 -13.06 -1.76
C ASP A 116 2.08 -12.78 -0.78
N PHE A 117 1.01 -13.57 -0.81
CA PHE A 117 -0.17 -13.33 0.04
C PHE A 117 0.09 -13.57 1.53
N ASP A 118 1.11 -14.33 1.91
CA ASP A 118 1.48 -14.48 3.32
C ASP A 118 2.10 -13.16 3.82
N ALA A 119 3.06 -12.60 3.08
CA ALA A 119 3.66 -11.31 3.40
C ALA A 119 2.65 -10.15 3.31
N PHE A 120 1.75 -10.20 2.32
CA PHE A 120 0.64 -9.26 2.20
C PHE A 120 -0.27 -9.31 3.42
N GLY A 121 -0.58 -10.52 3.91
CA GLY A 121 -1.36 -10.73 5.12
C GLY A 121 -0.73 -10.08 6.36
N GLU A 122 0.60 -10.21 6.53
CA GLU A 122 1.33 -9.57 7.63
C GLU A 122 1.21 -8.04 7.58
N VAL A 123 1.29 -7.46 6.38
CA VAL A 123 1.11 -6.00 6.18
C VAL A 123 -0.31 -5.56 6.51
N ILE A 124 -1.32 -6.29 6.00
CA ILE A 124 -2.73 -6.00 6.28
C ILE A 124 -3.01 -6.08 7.79
N GLU A 125 -2.55 -7.14 8.46
CA GLU A 125 -2.72 -7.30 9.92
C GLU A 125 -2.12 -6.12 10.68
N GLY A 126 -0.90 -5.71 10.30
CA GLY A 126 -0.22 -4.57 10.91
C GLY A 126 -0.97 -3.25 10.73
N VAL A 127 -1.58 -3.03 9.56
CA VAL A 127 -2.36 -1.83 9.28
C VAL A 127 -3.72 -1.87 9.98
N VAL A 128 -4.42 -3.01 9.94
CA VAL A 128 -5.71 -3.20 10.64
C VAL A 128 -5.55 -2.93 12.14
N LYS A 129 -4.47 -3.44 12.75
CA LYS A 129 -4.17 -3.14 14.15
C LYS A 129 -4.07 -1.64 14.41
N LYS A 130 -3.40 -0.88 13.54
CA LYS A 130 -3.30 0.59 13.66
C LYS A 130 -4.67 1.26 13.52
N VAL A 131 -5.51 0.78 12.58
CA VAL A 131 -6.89 1.28 12.40
C VAL A 131 -7.70 1.06 13.68
N MET A 132 -7.63 -0.13 14.27
CA MET A 132 -8.44 -0.50 15.45
C MET A 132 -7.97 0.18 16.73
N GLU A 133 -6.66 0.27 16.95
CA GLU A 133 -6.10 0.84 18.19
C GLU A 133 -6.23 2.35 18.24
N ASN A 134 -6.34 3.01 17.10
CA ASN A 134 -6.23 4.44 17.12
C ASN A 134 -7.04 5.12 15.99
N PRO A 135 -8.39 5.23 16.11
CA PRO A 135 -9.28 5.77 15.08
C PRO A 135 -9.03 7.26 14.72
N ASN A 136 -8.21 8.01 15.46
CA ASN A 136 -7.97 9.45 15.26
C ASN A 136 -6.52 9.81 14.94
N ARG A 137 -5.85 9.13 14.04
CA ARG A 137 -4.44 9.25 14.08
C ARG A 137 -3.56 9.50 12.95
N GLN A 138 -2.32 9.90 13.28
CA GLN A 138 -1.16 9.99 12.38
C GLN A 138 -0.77 8.61 11.88
N VAL A 139 -0.58 8.48 10.56
CA VAL A 139 -0.01 7.27 9.95
C VAL A 139 1.41 7.08 10.47
N VAL A 140 1.64 5.97 11.15
CA VAL A 140 2.98 5.58 11.61
C VAL A 140 3.60 4.70 10.54
N LEU A 141 4.80 5.06 10.08
CA LEU A 141 5.54 4.26 9.11
C LEU A 141 5.79 2.84 9.65
N SER A 142 5.60 1.83 8.79
CA SER A 142 5.95 0.46 9.12
C SER A 142 7.45 0.31 9.34
N ASP A 143 7.86 -0.78 10.02
CA ASP A 143 9.28 -1.06 10.24
C ASP A 143 10.03 -1.27 8.92
N THR A 144 9.37 -1.79 7.90
CA THR A 144 9.90 -1.91 6.54
C THR A 144 10.21 -0.53 5.96
N LEU A 145 9.24 0.40 6.00
CA LEU A 145 9.45 1.75 5.51
C LEU A 145 10.51 2.52 6.31
N LYS A 146 10.58 2.32 7.63
CA LYS A 146 11.66 2.92 8.44
C LYS A 146 13.04 2.45 7.97
N LYS A 147 13.21 1.15 7.75
CA LYS A 147 14.47 0.59 7.23
C LYS A 147 14.82 1.15 5.86
N ILE A 148 13.82 1.31 4.97
CA ILE A 148 14.02 1.94 3.67
C ILE A 148 14.48 3.39 3.82
N VAL A 149 13.85 4.16 4.72
CA VAL A 149 14.28 5.54 5.03
C VAL A 149 15.73 5.61 5.47
N ASP A 150 16.09 4.76 6.44
CA ASP A 150 17.44 4.75 7.01
C ASP A 150 18.47 4.43 5.92
N TYR A 151 18.21 3.39 5.12
CA TYR A 151 19.08 3.01 4.01
C TYR A 151 19.19 4.11 2.94
N VAL A 152 18.07 4.74 2.58
CA VAL A 152 18.06 5.86 1.62
C VAL A 152 18.88 7.04 2.15
N ASN A 153 18.69 7.41 3.42
CA ASN A 153 19.42 8.51 4.02
C ASN A 153 20.94 8.27 4.09
N GLU A 154 21.33 7.01 4.27
CA GLU A 154 22.74 6.60 4.31
C GLU A 154 23.39 6.56 2.92
N ASN A 155 22.61 6.35 1.85
CA ASN A 155 23.09 6.11 0.48
C ASN A 155 22.58 7.13 -0.56
N LEU A 156 22.18 8.31 -0.14
CA LEU A 156 21.56 9.36 -0.97
C LEU A 156 22.36 9.82 -2.20
N SER A 157 23.62 9.39 -2.36
CA SER A 157 24.50 9.82 -3.45
C SER A 157 24.59 8.83 -4.63
N ASP A 158 23.88 7.72 -4.60
CA ASP A 158 23.96 6.70 -5.64
C ASP A 158 22.77 6.79 -6.61
N GLU A 159 23.02 7.34 -7.80
CA GLU A 159 22.01 7.53 -8.86
C GLU A 159 21.51 6.20 -9.46
N ASP A 160 22.22 5.10 -9.26
CA ASP A 160 21.90 3.78 -9.82
C ASP A 160 21.13 2.85 -8.83
N MET A 161 20.67 3.39 -7.71
CA MET A 161 20.01 2.60 -6.70
C MET A 161 18.61 2.13 -7.12
N ARG A 162 18.45 0.80 -7.26
CA ARG A 162 17.17 0.15 -7.54
C ARG A 162 16.59 -0.47 -6.27
N LEU A 163 15.26 -0.55 -6.17
CA LEU A 163 14.57 -1.21 -5.05
C LEU A 163 15.00 -2.68 -4.87
N THR A 164 15.37 -3.35 -5.96
CA THR A 164 15.93 -4.70 -5.94
C THR A 164 17.21 -4.80 -5.11
N LEU A 165 18.15 -3.88 -5.33
CA LEU A 165 19.39 -3.79 -4.58
C LEU A 165 19.14 -3.42 -3.12
N LEU A 166 18.17 -2.54 -2.89
CA LEU A 166 17.74 -2.13 -1.56
C LEU A 166 17.17 -3.31 -0.78
N ALA A 167 16.26 -4.08 -1.38
CA ALA A 167 15.68 -5.27 -0.78
C ALA A 167 16.72 -6.38 -0.51
N GLU A 168 17.67 -6.57 -1.42
CA GLU A 168 18.77 -7.54 -1.27
C GLU A 168 19.71 -7.17 -0.11
N ASN A 169 20.13 -5.91 -0.03
CA ASN A 169 21.04 -5.43 1.03
C ASN A 169 20.40 -5.41 2.41
N MET A 170 19.09 -5.20 2.48
CA MET A 170 18.36 -5.15 3.74
C MET A 170 17.89 -6.52 4.24
N ASN A 171 18.27 -7.61 3.54
CA ASN A 171 17.88 -8.97 3.88
C ASN A 171 16.34 -9.10 4.09
N MET A 172 15.58 -8.41 3.26
CA MET A 172 14.11 -8.41 3.34
C MET A 172 13.61 -9.77 2.85
N ASN A 173 13.14 -10.60 3.77
CA ASN A 173 12.61 -11.96 3.52
C ASN A 173 11.57 -12.03 2.40
N TYR A 174 10.93 -10.92 2.12
CA TYR A 174 9.93 -10.74 1.10
C TYR A 174 10.46 -11.03 -0.32
N TYR A 175 11.65 -10.50 -0.66
CA TYR A 175 12.26 -10.69 -1.97
C TYR A 175 12.78 -12.10 -2.18
N GLN A 176 13.29 -12.74 -1.14
CA GLN A 176 13.84 -14.09 -1.22
C GLN A 176 12.76 -15.16 -1.45
N ARG A 177 11.54 -14.97 -0.97
CA ARG A 177 10.43 -15.89 -1.20
C ARG A 177 9.92 -15.85 -2.64
N CYS A 178 9.91 -14.69 -3.29
CA CYS A 178 9.50 -14.56 -4.69
C CYS A 178 10.50 -15.20 -5.66
N ARG A 179 11.80 -15.16 -5.39
CA ARG A 179 12.84 -15.77 -6.25
C ARG A 179 12.91 -17.29 -6.20
N LYS A 180 12.40 -17.95 -5.16
CA LYS A 180 12.45 -19.41 -5.03
C LYS A 180 11.34 -20.16 -5.77
N LYS A 181 10.39 -19.46 -6.40
CA LYS A 181 9.28 -20.06 -7.15
C LYS A 181 9.38 -19.87 -8.67
N LEU A 182 10.50 -19.38 -9.19
CA LEU A 182 10.91 -19.44 -10.59
C LEU A 182 12.02 -20.50 -10.71
#